data_39ed23d02ae2d5151a78304bb94c3e56
#
_entry.id   39ed23d02ae2d5151a78304bb94c3e56
#
_cell.length_a   1.000
_cell.length_b   1.000
_cell.length_c   1.000
_cell.angle_alpha   90.00
_cell.angle_beta   90.00
_cell.angle_gamma   90.00
#
_symmetry.space_group_name_H-M   'P 1'
#
loop_
_entity.id
_entity.type
_entity.pdbx_description
1 polymer ?
#
loop_
_entity_poly.entity_id
_entity_poly.type
_entity_poly.pdbx_seq_one_letter_code
_entity_poly.pdbx_strand_id
1 'polypeptide(L)'
;MLTWVIALTAAFLAQLLEIALRPANRARGGVGWFAILALSALGFMTAAFCAEILEDEIIDALLPLQVTRLSRYDLDPAIIFLTAFVLIDLFQYALHFLMHKITFLWRLHAIHHSDEKVSALTGLLHHPAEALVSYFLILVLGILVGLPMIALVIYGFVSALHNAFVHADVMLPKRLDRILRAVIVTPSMHRTHHLASAREGDSNFGQIFSIWDRIFRTCVSDADLSGKLGLISSERPKSFTALRLMAHPFERRL
;
A
#
# COMPACT_ATOMS: atom_id res chain seq x y z
N MET A 1 13.45 -9.62 3.39
CA MET A 1 14.52 -9.03 2.56
C MET A 1 14.22 -9.10 1.06
N LEU A 2 13.92 -10.27 0.49
CA LEU A 2 13.66 -10.44 -0.95
C LEU A 2 12.50 -9.57 -1.47
N THR A 3 11.37 -9.50 -0.76
CA THR A 3 10.20 -8.70 -1.14
C THR A 3 10.51 -7.20 -1.26
N TRP A 4 11.39 -6.67 -0.41
CA TRP A 4 11.85 -5.28 -0.47
C TRP A 4 12.73 -5.01 -1.69
N VAL A 5 13.67 -5.90 -1.98
CA VAL A 5 14.51 -5.78 -3.19
C VAL A 5 13.63 -5.78 -4.44
N ILE A 6 12.60 -6.62 -4.45
CA ILE A 6 11.64 -6.70 -5.56
C ILE A 6 10.82 -5.40 -5.66
N ALA A 7 10.28 -4.90 -4.55
CA ALA A 7 9.50 -3.66 -4.54
C ALA A 7 10.33 -2.47 -5.03
N LEU A 8 11.55 -2.33 -4.54
CA LEU A 8 12.49 -1.29 -4.99
C LEU A 8 12.81 -1.43 -6.48
N THR A 9 13.12 -2.64 -6.93
CA THR A 9 13.46 -2.91 -8.34
C THR A 9 12.27 -2.63 -9.25
N ALA A 10 11.07 -3.10 -8.88
CA ALA A 10 9.85 -2.87 -9.66
C ALA A 10 9.50 -1.38 -9.75
N ALA A 11 9.54 -0.66 -8.62
CA ALA A 11 9.27 0.77 -8.58
C ALA A 11 10.31 1.55 -9.40
N PHE A 12 11.59 1.17 -9.31
CA PHE A 12 12.66 1.83 -10.06
C PHE A 12 12.53 1.58 -11.57
N LEU A 13 12.26 0.34 -12.00
CA LEU A 13 12.05 0.02 -13.41
C LEU A 13 10.80 0.71 -13.97
N ALA A 14 9.70 0.72 -13.23
CA ALA A 14 8.49 1.45 -13.61
C ALA A 14 8.76 2.95 -13.71
N GLN A 15 9.53 3.53 -12.79
CA GLN A 15 9.93 4.93 -12.83
C GLN A 15 10.82 5.24 -14.05
N LEU A 16 11.76 4.36 -14.41
CA LEU A 16 12.56 4.52 -15.62
C LEU A 16 11.67 4.48 -16.87
N LEU A 17 10.68 3.61 -16.90
CA LEU A 17 9.72 3.52 -18.01
C LEU A 17 8.87 4.79 -18.10
N GLU A 18 8.38 5.33 -17.00
CA GLU A 18 7.67 6.62 -16.97
C GLU A 18 8.54 7.75 -17.53
N ILE A 19 9.82 7.78 -17.15
CA ILE A 19 10.78 8.76 -17.67
C ILE A 19 10.95 8.64 -19.20
N ALA A 20 11.09 7.42 -19.68
CA ALA A 20 11.28 7.15 -21.10
C ALA A 20 10.04 7.50 -21.94
N LEU A 21 8.84 7.25 -21.40
CA LEU A 21 7.59 7.49 -22.12
C LEU A 21 7.11 8.95 -22.05
N ARG A 22 7.52 9.73 -21.04
CA ARG A 22 7.07 11.13 -20.84
C ARG A 22 8.20 12.08 -20.43
N PRO A 23 9.22 12.30 -21.26
CA PRO A 23 10.39 13.12 -20.87
C PRO A 23 10.09 14.60 -20.62
N ALA A 24 8.99 15.15 -21.17
CA ALA A 24 8.73 16.60 -21.21
C ALA A 24 7.89 17.15 -20.05
N ASN A 25 7.22 16.33 -19.23
CA ASN A 25 6.20 16.79 -18.27
C ASN A 25 6.63 16.75 -16.81
N ARG A 26 7.93 16.86 -16.52
CA ARG A 26 8.47 16.97 -15.18
C ARG A 26 8.35 18.41 -14.65
N ALA A 27 7.13 18.86 -14.40
CA ALA A 27 6.97 20.05 -13.57
C ALA A 27 7.54 19.78 -12.16
N ARG A 28 8.26 20.75 -11.60
CA ARG A 28 8.86 20.70 -10.27
C ARG A 28 7.76 20.63 -9.20
N GLY A 29 7.84 19.71 -8.24
CA GLY A 29 6.89 19.52 -7.14
C GLY A 29 6.76 18.03 -6.80
N GLY A 30 6.25 17.68 -5.60
CA GLY A 30 6.16 16.32 -5.09
C GLY A 30 7.32 15.95 -4.18
N VAL A 31 7.26 14.77 -3.60
CA VAL A 31 8.29 14.25 -2.70
C VAL A 31 9.52 13.82 -3.50
N GLY A 32 10.69 14.31 -3.10
CA GLY A 32 11.94 13.94 -3.77
C GLY A 32 12.29 12.46 -3.59
N TRP A 33 12.78 11.81 -4.63
CA TRP A 33 13.15 10.40 -4.62
C TRP A 33 14.08 10.01 -3.45
N PHE A 34 14.97 10.91 -3.03
CA PHE A 34 15.85 10.67 -1.88
C PHE A 34 15.07 10.52 -0.58
N ALA A 35 14.05 11.37 -0.34
CA ALA A 35 13.20 11.28 0.85
C ALA A 35 12.37 9.99 0.83
N ILE A 36 11.84 9.61 -0.34
CA ILE A 36 11.11 8.35 -0.53
C ILE A 36 11.99 7.17 -0.17
N LEU A 37 13.18 7.07 -0.77
CA LEU A 37 14.10 5.96 -0.51
C LEU A 37 14.59 5.93 0.94
N ALA A 38 14.87 7.09 1.55
CA ALA A 38 15.29 7.17 2.94
C ALA A 38 14.21 6.69 3.92
N LEU A 39 12.95 7.11 3.74
CA LEU A 39 11.83 6.67 4.58
C LEU A 39 11.53 5.19 4.37
N SER A 40 11.55 4.73 3.12
CA SER A 40 11.35 3.34 2.77
C SER A 40 12.42 2.43 3.39
N ALA A 41 13.70 2.81 3.26
CA ALA A 41 14.81 2.07 3.88
C ALA A 41 14.69 2.04 5.41
N LEU A 42 14.37 3.19 6.02
CA LEU A 42 14.19 3.27 7.47
C LEU A 42 13.02 2.41 7.94
N GLY A 43 11.88 2.44 7.24
CA GLY A 43 10.72 1.58 7.53
C GLY A 43 11.06 0.11 7.46
N PHE A 44 11.77 -0.30 6.41
CA PHE A 44 12.25 -1.67 6.28
C PHE A 44 13.21 -2.07 7.40
N MET A 45 14.23 -1.26 7.68
CA MET A 45 15.20 -1.56 8.73
C MET A 45 14.54 -1.66 10.11
N THR A 46 13.59 -0.76 10.39
CA THR A 46 12.84 -0.79 11.65
C THR A 46 11.99 -2.05 11.76
N ALA A 47 11.25 -2.40 10.69
CA ALA A 47 10.43 -3.61 10.68
C ALA A 47 11.29 -4.89 10.80
N ALA A 48 12.41 -4.96 10.08
CA ALA A 48 13.33 -6.10 10.16
C ALA A 48 13.97 -6.25 11.55
N PHE A 49 14.37 -5.14 12.17
CA PHE A 49 14.92 -5.13 13.52
C PHE A 49 13.88 -5.56 14.57
N CYS A 50 12.66 -5.05 14.47
CA CYS A 50 11.58 -5.46 15.37
C CYS A 50 11.16 -6.92 15.14
N ALA A 51 11.16 -7.40 13.90
CA ALA A 51 10.92 -8.81 13.61
C ALA A 51 11.94 -9.71 14.28
N GLU A 52 13.24 -9.41 14.14
CA GLU A 52 14.33 -10.18 14.75
C GLU A 52 14.20 -10.32 16.29
N ILE A 53 13.63 -9.28 16.94
CA ILE A 53 13.53 -9.27 18.41
C ILE A 53 12.20 -9.84 18.90
N LEU A 54 11.10 -9.61 18.19
CA LEU A 54 9.75 -9.81 18.73
C LEU A 54 8.96 -10.92 18.02
N GLU A 55 9.41 -11.39 16.84
CA GLU A 55 8.59 -12.30 16.04
C GLU A 55 8.35 -13.63 16.76
N ASP A 56 9.38 -14.24 17.32
CA ASP A 56 9.28 -15.52 18.03
C ASP A 56 8.37 -15.40 19.28
N GLU A 57 8.51 -14.34 20.05
CA GLU A 57 7.69 -14.10 21.24
C GLU A 57 6.22 -13.89 20.88
N ILE A 58 5.96 -13.17 19.77
CA ILE A 58 4.59 -12.95 19.27
C ILE A 58 4.00 -14.26 18.75
N ILE A 59 4.77 -15.05 18.02
CA ILE A 59 4.33 -16.38 17.55
C ILE A 59 3.96 -17.26 18.73
N ASP A 60 4.84 -17.40 19.70
CA ASP A 60 4.62 -18.24 20.89
C ASP A 60 3.40 -17.81 21.71
N ALA A 61 3.19 -16.50 21.84
CA ALA A 61 2.03 -15.95 22.55
C ALA A 61 0.71 -16.16 21.80
N LEU A 62 0.71 -16.05 20.48
CA LEU A 62 -0.51 -16.09 19.68
C LEU A 62 -0.86 -17.48 19.13
N LEU A 63 0.11 -18.36 18.98
CA LEU A 63 -0.13 -19.71 18.46
C LEU A 63 -1.20 -20.51 19.23
N PRO A 64 -1.28 -20.43 20.58
CA PRO A 64 -2.35 -21.05 21.35
C PRO A 64 -3.74 -20.46 21.07
N LEU A 65 -3.80 -19.19 20.60
CA LEU A 65 -5.03 -18.45 20.29
C LEU A 65 -5.47 -18.65 18.83
N GLN A 66 -4.74 -19.46 18.07
CA GLN A 66 -5.05 -19.69 16.65
C GLN A 66 -6.49 -20.20 16.48
N VAL A 67 -7.33 -19.39 15.83
CA VAL A 67 -8.75 -19.67 15.61
C VAL A 67 -8.95 -20.80 14.61
N THR A 68 -8.13 -20.83 13.57
CA THR A 68 -8.17 -21.87 12.54
C THR A 68 -6.76 -22.12 11.98
N ARG A 69 -6.61 -23.20 11.28
CA ARG A 69 -5.40 -23.55 10.55
C ARG A 69 -5.80 -24.12 9.19
N LEU A 70 -5.65 -23.32 8.16
CA LEU A 70 -6.04 -23.73 6.81
C LEU A 70 -5.45 -25.08 6.39
N SER A 71 -4.22 -25.40 6.83
CA SER A 71 -3.56 -26.67 6.54
C SER A 71 -4.15 -27.90 7.28
N ARG A 72 -5.11 -27.70 8.22
CA ARG A 72 -5.83 -28.81 8.89
C ARG A 72 -7.01 -29.34 8.08
N TYR A 73 -7.47 -28.57 7.10
CA TYR A 73 -8.54 -29.01 6.24
C TYR A 73 -7.94 -29.91 5.14
N ASP A 74 -8.60 -31.03 4.86
CA ASP A 74 -8.24 -31.96 3.79
C ASP A 74 -8.69 -31.38 2.44
N LEU A 75 -8.03 -30.29 2.05
CA LEU A 75 -8.29 -29.56 0.82
C LEU A 75 -7.05 -29.61 -0.08
N ASP A 76 -7.29 -29.50 -1.37
CA ASP A 76 -6.21 -29.37 -2.34
C ASP A 76 -5.28 -28.19 -1.98
N PRO A 77 -3.95 -28.35 -1.98
CA PRO A 77 -3.00 -27.29 -1.65
C PRO A 77 -3.19 -25.99 -2.46
N ALA A 78 -3.64 -26.09 -3.72
CA ALA A 78 -3.95 -24.93 -4.54
C ALA A 78 -5.16 -24.16 -4.01
N ILE A 79 -6.18 -24.86 -3.51
CA ILE A 79 -7.36 -24.25 -2.89
C ILE A 79 -6.94 -23.52 -1.61
N ILE A 80 -6.11 -24.16 -0.77
CA ILE A 80 -5.58 -23.56 0.45
C ILE A 80 -4.79 -22.28 0.10
N PHE A 81 -3.91 -22.36 -0.89
CA PHE A 81 -3.11 -21.23 -1.35
C PHE A 81 -3.97 -20.08 -1.86
N LEU A 82 -4.92 -20.35 -2.75
CA LEU A 82 -5.80 -19.31 -3.32
C LEU A 82 -6.67 -18.67 -2.26
N THR A 83 -7.22 -19.47 -1.33
CA THR A 83 -7.99 -18.95 -0.19
C THR A 83 -7.14 -18.04 0.67
N ALA A 84 -5.92 -18.44 1.02
CA ALA A 84 -4.99 -17.62 1.79
C ALA A 84 -4.63 -16.33 1.06
N PHE A 85 -4.34 -16.39 -0.24
CA PHE A 85 -4.02 -15.22 -1.06
C PHE A 85 -5.16 -14.19 -1.06
N VAL A 86 -6.40 -14.65 -1.25
CA VAL A 86 -7.59 -13.80 -1.24
C VAL A 86 -7.84 -13.21 0.15
N LEU A 87 -7.64 -13.99 1.23
CA LEU A 87 -7.77 -13.50 2.61
C LEU A 87 -6.71 -12.44 2.95
N ILE A 88 -5.46 -12.63 2.52
CA ILE A 88 -4.41 -11.62 2.73
C ILE A 88 -4.79 -10.31 2.03
N ASP A 89 -5.31 -10.37 0.80
CA ASP A 89 -5.74 -9.17 0.07
C ASP A 89 -6.92 -8.47 0.75
N LEU A 90 -7.87 -9.24 1.28
CA LEU A 90 -8.97 -8.68 2.09
C LEU A 90 -8.45 -7.99 3.37
N PHE A 91 -7.46 -8.57 4.04
CA PHE A 91 -6.85 -7.94 5.22
C PHE A 91 -6.11 -6.66 4.85
N GLN A 92 -5.41 -6.63 3.73
CA GLN A 92 -4.76 -5.43 3.23
C GLN A 92 -5.77 -4.34 2.87
N TYR A 93 -6.88 -4.70 2.21
CA TYR A 93 -7.99 -3.77 1.98
C TYR A 93 -8.53 -3.20 3.31
N ALA A 94 -8.81 -4.06 4.28
CA ALA A 94 -9.35 -3.64 5.57
C ALA A 94 -8.38 -2.72 6.32
N LEU A 95 -7.08 -3.04 6.31
CA LEU A 95 -6.04 -2.22 6.91
C LEU A 95 -5.96 -0.85 6.24
N HIS A 96 -5.95 -0.79 4.92
CA HIS A 96 -5.92 0.45 4.14
C HIS A 96 -7.17 1.32 4.43
N PHE A 97 -8.36 0.69 4.45
CA PHE A 97 -9.58 1.37 4.86
C PHE A 97 -9.47 1.94 6.29
N LEU A 98 -8.96 1.16 7.26
CA LEU A 98 -8.77 1.63 8.64
C LEU A 98 -7.73 2.76 8.73
N MET A 99 -6.70 2.75 7.90
CA MET A 99 -5.72 3.84 7.80
C MET A 99 -6.38 5.16 7.40
N HIS A 100 -7.44 5.14 6.63
CA HIS A 100 -8.22 6.33 6.29
C HIS A 100 -9.29 6.70 7.34
N LYS A 101 -9.74 5.78 8.18
CA LYS A 101 -10.83 6.00 9.15
C LYS A 101 -10.35 6.28 10.56
N ILE A 102 -9.19 5.77 10.95
CA ILE A 102 -8.64 5.96 12.29
C ILE A 102 -7.63 7.10 12.24
N THR A 103 -7.89 8.19 12.93
CA THR A 103 -7.08 9.42 12.91
C THR A 103 -5.59 9.17 13.14
N PHE A 104 -5.22 8.29 14.09
CA PHE A 104 -3.82 7.97 14.34
C PHE A 104 -3.17 7.29 13.14
N LEU A 105 -3.85 6.30 12.53
CA LEU A 105 -3.36 5.59 11.35
C LEU A 105 -3.30 6.51 10.13
N TRP A 106 -4.33 7.35 9.95
CA TRP A 106 -4.33 8.37 8.89
C TRP A 106 -3.11 9.28 8.96
N ARG A 107 -2.73 9.74 10.15
CA ARG A 107 -1.54 10.60 10.30
C ARG A 107 -0.27 9.96 9.74
N LEU A 108 -0.11 8.65 9.92
CA LEU A 108 1.02 7.90 9.37
C LEU A 108 0.88 7.75 7.86
N HIS A 109 -0.32 7.35 7.40
CA HIS A 109 -0.65 7.10 6.00
C HIS A 109 -0.72 8.37 5.14
N ALA A 110 -1.03 9.52 5.75
CA ALA A 110 -1.02 10.82 5.08
C ALA A 110 0.35 11.17 4.46
N ILE A 111 1.44 10.56 4.92
CA ILE A 111 2.76 10.70 4.30
C ILE A 111 2.75 10.11 2.89
N HIS A 112 2.13 8.95 2.71
CA HIS A 112 1.92 8.32 1.40
C HIS A 112 1.09 9.23 0.47
N HIS A 113 0.02 9.83 1.00
CA HIS A 113 -0.82 10.78 0.27
C HIS A 113 -0.21 12.18 0.11
N SER A 114 0.95 12.47 0.69
CA SER A 114 1.55 13.80 0.59
C SER A 114 2.16 14.12 -0.77
N ASP A 115 2.39 13.12 -1.60
CA ASP A 115 2.99 13.30 -2.92
C ASP A 115 1.98 13.90 -3.91
N GLU A 116 2.29 15.09 -4.40
CA GLU A 116 1.47 15.79 -5.41
C GLU A 116 1.69 15.27 -6.82
N LYS A 117 2.66 14.38 -6.99
CA LYS A 117 3.04 13.75 -8.26
C LYS A 117 3.20 12.27 -8.10
N VAL A 118 2.07 11.61 -7.95
CA VAL A 118 2.04 10.15 -7.85
C VAL A 118 2.80 9.54 -9.03
N SER A 119 3.78 8.72 -8.70
CA SER A 119 4.64 7.96 -9.60
C SER A 119 4.89 6.58 -9.01
N ALA A 120 5.49 5.66 -9.76
CA ALA A 120 5.79 4.33 -9.27
C ALA A 120 6.61 4.34 -7.95
N LEU A 121 7.46 5.35 -7.74
CA LEU A 121 8.19 5.52 -6.48
C LEU A 121 7.29 5.95 -5.30
N THR A 122 6.17 6.62 -5.56
CA THR A 122 5.22 6.99 -4.50
C THR A 122 4.70 5.77 -3.74
N GLY A 123 4.59 4.62 -4.42
CA GLY A 123 4.24 3.35 -3.79
C GLY A 123 5.22 2.87 -2.70
N LEU A 124 6.40 3.48 -2.59
CA LEU A 124 7.38 3.22 -1.54
C LEU A 124 7.37 4.30 -0.44
N LEU A 125 6.59 5.38 -0.62
CA LEU A 125 6.52 6.49 0.32
C LEU A 125 5.59 6.15 1.48
N HIS A 126 6.14 5.59 2.54
CA HIS A 126 5.40 5.29 3.76
C HIS A 126 6.15 5.79 4.98
N HIS A 127 5.41 6.16 6.03
CA HIS A 127 6.02 6.44 7.33
C HIS A 127 6.58 5.13 7.93
N PRO A 128 7.80 5.13 8.53
CA PRO A 128 8.36 3.91 9.13
C PRO A 128 7.44 3.22 10.14
N ALA A 129 6.71 3.98 10.95
CA ALA A 129 5.73 3.42 11.89
C ALA A 129 4.51 2.77 11.19
N GLU A 130 4.11 3.24 10.00
CA GLU A 130 3.08 2.60 9.19
C GLU A 130 3.55 1.23 8.70
N ALA A 131 4.78 1.15 8.18
CA ALA A 131 5.37 -0.12 7.76
C ALA A 131 5.41 -1.15 8.91
N LEU A 132 5.74 -0.68 10.11
CA LEU A 132 5.76 -1.50 11.32
C LEU A 132 4.37 -1.99 11.70
N VAL A 133 3.36 -1.09 11.75
CA VAL A 133 1.96 -1.45 12.03
C VAL A 133 1.45 -2.47 11.02
N SER A 134 1.72 -2.25 9.72
CA SER A 134 1.30 -3.17 8.66
C SER A 134 1.93 -4.54 8.80
N TYR A 135 3.24 -4.59 9.08
CA TYR A 135 3.97 -5.84 9.30
C TYR A 135 3.36 -6.66 10.45
N PHE A 136 3.21 -6.05 11.64
CA PHE A 136 2.70 -6.77 12.81
C PHE A 136 1.23 -7.18 12.67
N LEU A 137 0.39 -6.35 12.05
CA LEU A 137 -1.01 -6.72 11.83
C LEU A 137 -1.13 -7.94 10.88
N ILE A 138 -0.35 -7.99 9.81
CA ILE A 138 -0.35 -9.13 8.90
C ILE A 138 0.24 -10.37 9.58
N LEU A 139 1.28 -10.23 10.38
CA LEU A 139 1.86 -11.33 11.18
C LEU A 139 0.81 -11.90 12.15
N VAL A 140 0.19 -11.05 12.96
CA VAL A 140 -0.84 -11.45 13.93
C VAL A 140 -2.01 -12.15 13.25
N LEU A 141 -2.56 -11.57 12.19
CA LEU A 141 -3.66 -12.17 11.42
C LEU A 141 -3.22 -13.49 10.77
N GLY A 142 -2.02 -13.54 10.22
CA GLY A 142 -1.44 -14.74 9.63
C GLY A 142 -1.35 -15.90 10.61
N ILE A 143 -0.92 -15.62 11.86
CA ILE A 143 -0.83 -16.61 12.93
C ILE A 143 -2.24 -17.05 13.37
N LEU A 144 -3.14 -16.10 13.65
CA LEU A 144 -4.49 -16.41 14.16
C LEU A 144 -5.33 -17.22 13.18
N VAL A 145 -5.17 -16.97 11.87
CA VAL A 145 -5.89 -17.70 10.81
C VAL A 145 -5.09 -18.91 10.32
N GLY A 146 -3.81 -19.01 10.66
CA GLY A 146 -2.94 -20.10 10.22
C GLY A 146 -2.67 -20.08 8.73
N LEU A 147 -2.31 -18.91 8.18
CA LEU A 147 -2.00 -18.74 6.76
C LEU A 147 -0.69 -19.45 6.41
N PRO A 148 -0.62 -20.15 5.27
CA PRO A 148 0.64 -20.74 4.80
C PRO A 148 1.67 -19.66 4.49
N MET A 149 2.90 -19.82 4.98
CA MET A 149 4.02 -18.86 4.74
C MET A 149 4.24 -18.61 3.25
N ILE A 150 4.13 -19.63 2.42
CA ILE A 150 4.29 -19.49 0.96
C ILE A 150 3.26 -18.52 0.35
N ALA A 151 2.03 -18.49 0.88
CA ALA A 151 1.01 -17.54 0.41
C ALA A 151 1.38 -16.10 0.78
N LEU A 152 1.90 -15.88 1.99
CA LEU A 152 2.39 -14.56 2.43
C LEU A 152 3.56 -14.08 1.55
N VAL A 153 4.51 -14.96 1.25
CA VAL A 153 5.68 -14.62 0.41
C VAL A 153 5.26 -14.28 -1.02
N ILE A 154 4.43 -15.11 -1.65
CA ILE A 154 3.98 -14.89 -3.03
C ILE A 154 3.06 -13.67 -3.09
N TYR A 155 2.15 -13.49 -2.11
CA TYR A 155 1.32 -12.30 -2.05
C TYR A 155 2.18 -11.03 -1.95
N GLY A 156 3.17 -11.02 -1.06
CA GLY A 156 4.09 -9.89 -0.92
C GLY A 156 4.84 -9.56 -2.22
N PHE A 157 5.25 -10.59 -2.98
CA PHE A 157 5.87 -10.40 -4.29
C PHE A 157 4.91 -9.77 -5.31
N VAL A 158 3.71 -10.36 -5.46
CA VAL A 158 2.70 -9.88 -6.41
C VAL A 158 2.23 -8.47 -6.02
N SER A 159 1.99 -8.22 -4.73
CA SER A 159 1.60 -6.92 -4.21
C SER A 159 2.66 -5.85 -4.48
N ALA A 160 3.94 -6.16 -4.33
CA ALA A 160 5.03 -5.22 -4.63
C ALA A 160 5.05 -4.80 -6.11
N LEU A 161 4.88 -5.75 -7.03
CA LEU A 161 4.78 -5.46 -8.47
C LEU A 161 3.52 -4.65 -8.79
N HIS A 162 2.39 -5.05 -8.20
CA HIS A 162 1.11 -4.37 -8.41
C HIS A 162 1.13 -2.94 -7.85
N ASN A 163 1.74 -2.73 -6.70
CA ASN A 163 1.93 -1.42 -6.09
C ASN A 163 2.70 -0.47 -7.02
N ALA A 164 3.80 -0.92 -7.63
CA ALA A 164 4.52 -0.14 -8.64
C ALA A 164 3.65 0.17 -9.87
N PHE A 165 2.82 -0.78 -10.31
CA PHE A 165 1.91 -0.61 -11.44
C PHE A 165 0.81 0.42 -11.16
N VAL A 166 0.12 0.35 -10.01
CA VAL A 166 -1.02 1.24 -9.71
C VAL A 166 -0.60 2.67 -9.44
N HIS A 167 0.63 2.88 -8.95
CA HIS A 167 1.20 4.21 -8.75
C HIS A 167 1.85 4.79 -10.01
N ALA A 168 2.11 3.96 -11.03
CA ALA A 168 2.70 4.46 -12.27
C ALA A 168 1.84 5.55 -12.90
N ASP A 169 2.46 6.65 -13.35
CA ASP A 169 1.77 7.73 -14.08
C ASP A 169 1.47 7.30 -15.52
N VAL A 170 0.69 6.23 -15.64
CA VAL A 170 0.29 5.61 -16.90
C VAL A 170 -1.22 5.63 -17.03
N MET A 171 -1.70 6.12 -18.16
CA MET A 171 -3.13 6.05 -18.51
C MET A 171 -3.37 4.88 -19.44
N LEU A 172 -4.05 3.87 -18.95
CA LEU A 172 -4.48 2.74 -19.78
C LEU A 172 -5.56 3.20 -20.79
N PRO A 173 -5.62 2.56 -21.98
CA PRO A 173 -6.75 2.76 -22.89
C PRO A 173 -8.07 2.49 -22.16
N LYS A 174 -9.05 3.37 -22.30
CA LYS A 174 -10.33 3.32 -21.54
C LYS A 174 -11.02 1.94 -21.54
N ARG A 175 -10.95 1.22 -22.66
CA ARG A 175 -11.53 -0.13 -22.76
C ARG A 175 -10.75 -1.15 -21.91
N LEU A 176 -9.43 -1.10 -21.97
CA LEU A 176 -8.58 -1.99 -21.18
C LEU A 176 -8.71 -1.70 -19.68
N ASP A 177 -8.67 -0.42 -19.29
CA ASP A 177 -8.86 -0.01 -17.91
C ASP A 177 -10.22 -0.50 -17.36
N ARG A 178 -11.31 -0.40 -18.13
CA ARG A 178 -12.63 -0.88 -17.74
C ARG A 178 -12.67 -2.41 -17.52
N ILE A 179 -11.97 -3.17 -18.36
CA ILE A 179 -11.89 -4.63 -18.21
C ILE A 179 -11.06 -5.00 -16.98
N LEU A 180 -9.88 -4.42 -16.82
CA LEU A 180 -8.98 -4.74 -15.73
C LEU A 180 -9.56 -4.31 -14.38
N ARG A 181 -10.15 -3.12 -14.28
CA ARG A 181 -10.75 -2.62 -13.03
C ARG A 181 -11.95 -3.44 -12.54
N ALA A 182 -12.48 -4.34 -13.38
CA ALA A 182 -13.51 -5.28 -12.93
C ALA A 182 -12.95 -6.31 -11.92
N VAL A 183 -11.65 -6.60 -11.99
CA VAL A 183 -11.00 -7.63 -11.17
C VAL A 183 -9.89 -7.06 -10.29
N ILE A 184 -9.02 -6.22 -10.84
CA ILE A 184 -7.85 -5.65 -10.14
C ILE A 184 -7.93 -4.14 -10.07
N VAL A 185 -7.26 -3.55 -9.07
CA VAL A 185 -7.06 -2.11 -9.00
C VAL A 185 -6.20 -1.66 -10.17
N THR A 186 -6.59 -0.56 -10.82
CA THR A 186 -5.85 0.01 -11.95
C THR A 186 -5.22 1.35 -11.58
N PRO A 187 -4.24 1.85 -12.35
CA PRO A 187 -3.66 3.18 -12.11
C PRO A 187 -4.70 4.29 -12.02
N SER A 188 -5.77 4.23 -12.83
CA SER A 188 -6.84 5.24 -12.77
C SER A 188 -7.68 5.17 -11.49
N MET A 189 -7.97 3.95 -10.97
CA MET A 189 -8.66 3.78 -9.69
C MET A 189 -7.80 4.29 -8.53
N HIS A 190 -6.53 3.92 -8.51
CA HIS A 190 -5.61 4.33 -7.45
C HIS A 190 -5.29 5.83 -7.52
N ARG A 191 -5.19 6.40 -8.73
CA ARG A 191 -5.07 7.84 -8.90
C ARG A 191 -6.29 8.60 -8.36
N THR A 192 -7.52 8.05 -8.50
CA THR A 192 -8.72 8.59 -7.85
C THR A 192 -8.55 8.65 -6.34
N HIS A 193 -8.04 7.60 -5.74
CA HIS A 193 -7.74 7.50 -4.31
C HIS A 193 -6.73 8.56 -3.82
N HIS A 194 -5.78 8.96 -4.66
CA HIS A 194 -4.80 10.02 -4.35
C HIS A 194 -5.29 11.45 -4.62
N LEU A 195 -6.53 11.66 -5.05
CA LEU A 195 -7.07 13.01 -5.25
C LEU A 195 -7.22 13.74 -3.92
N ALA A 196 -6.84 15.03 -3.91
CA ALA A 196 -6.96 15.91 -2.75
C ALA A 196 -8.42 16.36 -2.54
N SER A 197 -9.33 15.42 -2.41
CA SER A 197 -10.75 15.66 -2.19
C SER A 197 -11.29 14.67 -1.16
N ALA A 198 -12.28 15.10 -0.37
CA ALA A 198 -12.82 14.28 0.70
C ALA A 198 -13.57 13.03 0.20
N ARG A 199 -14.16 13.10 -1.00
CA ARG A 199 -14.94 12.00 -1.56
C ARG A 199 -14.06 10.99 -2.28
N GLU A 200 -13.25 11.49 -3.22
CA GLU A 200 -12.43 10.66 -4.08
C GLU A 200 -11.23 10.10 -3.32
N GLY A 201 -10.56 10.93 -2.51
CA GLY A 201 -9.42 10.51 -1.68
C GLY A 201 -9.79 9.53 -0.56
N ASP A 202 -11.07 9.41 -0.21
CA ASP A 202 -11.57 8.45 0.79
C ASP A 202 -12.34 7.29 0.12
N SER A 203 -11.79 6.75 -0.95
CA SER A 203 -12.37 5.71 -1.80
C SER A 203 -11.29 4.79 -2.39
N ASN A 204 -11.69 3.68 -3.02
CA ASN A 204 -10.81 2.78 -3.78
C ASN A 204 -9.62 2.26 -2.96
N PHE A 205 -9.91 1.60 -1.84
CA PHE A 205 -8.92 1.08 -0.89
C PHE A 205 -8.32 -0.28 -1.27
N GLY A 206 -8.76 -0.89 -2.37
CA GLY A 206 -8.25 -2.19 -2.84
C GLY A 206 -6.75 -2.20 -3.00
N GLN A 207 -6.09 -3.30 -2.60
CA GLN A 207 -4.65 -3.48 -2.79
C GLN A 207 -4.35 -4.12 -4.15
N ILE A 208 -4.76 -5.36 -4.37
CA ILE A 208 -4.68 -6.05 -5.66
C ILE A 208 -6.07 -6.14 -6.28
N PHE A 209 -7.04 -6.71 -5.55
CA PHE A 209 -8.38 -6.91 -6.07
C PHE A 209 -9.27 -5.70 -5.82
N SER A 210 -9.91 -5.22 -6.89
CA SER A 210 -10.87 -4.12 -6.85
C SER A 210 -12.27 -4.54 -6.38
N ILE A 211 -12.50 -5.84 -6.20
CA ILE A 211 -13.79 -6.40 -5.81
C ILE A 211 -14.22 -5.94 -4.42
N TRP A 212 -13.27 -5.74 -3.51
CA TRP A 212 -13.53 -5.29 -2.14
C TRP A 212 -14.21 -3.94 -2.11
N ASP A 213 -13.75 -3.00 -2.93
CA ASP A 213 -14.36 -1.67 -3.04
C ASP A 213 -15.82 -1.73 -3.48
N ARG A 214 -16.18 -2.73 -4.29
CA ARG A 214 -17.58 -2.93 -4.69
C ARG A 214 -18.40 -3.58 -3.59
N ILE A 215 -17.87 -4.63 -2.95
CA ILE A 215 -18.54 -5.33 -1.86
C ILE A 215 -18.82 -4.36 -0.70
N PHE A 216 -17.85 -3.56 -0.33
CA PHE A 216 -17.95 -2.61 0.80
C PHE A 216 -18.40 -1.20 0.41
N ARG A 217 -18.76 -0.98 -0.88
CA ARG A 217 -19.30 0.27 -1.41
C ARG A 217 -18.37 1.48 -1.27
N THR A 218 -17.08 1.24 -1.39
CA THR A 218 -16.04 2.28 -1.38
C THR A 218 -15.52 2.61 -2.79
N CYS A 219 -16.10 2.00 -3.84
CA CYS A 219 -15.69 2.20 -5.22
C CYS A 219 -16.19 3.53 -5.78
N VAL A 220 -15.27 4.36 -6.26
CA VAL A 220 -15.55 5.54 -7.09
C VAL A 220 -14.91 5.33 -8.46
N SER A 221 -15.73 5.28 -9.52
CA SER A 221 -15.30 4.96 -10.89
C SER A 221 -15.26 6.16 -11.84
N ASP A 222 -15.98 7.23 -11.52
CA ASP A 222 -16.24 8.36 -12.44
C ASP A 222 -15.57 9.66 -11.95
N ALA A 223 -14.42 9.56 -11.28
CA ALA A 223 -13.68 10.71 -10.80
C ALA A 223 -13.04 11.49 -11.97
N ASP A 224 -13.01 12.81 -11.82
CA ASP A 224 -12.21 13.67 -12.69
C ASP A 224 -10.73 13.57 -12.29
N LEU A 225 -9.96 12.83 -13.07
CA LEU A 225 -8.53 12.62 -12.84
C LEU A 225 -7.67 13.86 -13.14
N SER A 226 -8.25 14.98 -13.60
CA SER A 226 -7.56 16.27 -13.73
C SER A 226 -7.43 17.01 -12.40
N GLY A 227 -8.12 16.53 -11.34
CA GLY A 227 -8.05 17.07 -9.99
C GLY A 227 -6.64 17.04 -9.39
N LYS A 228 -6.42 17.89 -8.38
CA LYS A 228 -5.14 17.93 -7.67
C LYS A 228 -4.91 16.63 -6.89
N LEU A 229 -3.69 16.11 -6.96
CA LEU A 229 -3.24 15.00 -6.14
C LEU A 229 -2.63 15.50 -4.83
N GLY A 230 -2.51 14.59 -3.87
CA GLY A 230 -1.89 14.89 -2.59
C GLY A 230 -2.89 15.25 -1.51
N LEU A 231 -2.40 15.87 -0.45
CA LEU A 231 -3.21 16.30 0.69
C LEU A 231 -3.88 17.67 0.44
N ILE A 232 -5.00 17.92 1.10
CA ILE A 232 -5.60 19.26 1.16
C ILE A 232 -4.64 20.24 1.84
N SER A 233 -4.74 21.52 1.52
CA SER A 233 -3.75 22.55 1.95
C SER A 233 -3.52 22.59 3.46
N SER A 234 -4.56 22.33 4.27
CA SER A 234 -4.47 22.28 5.73
C SER A 234 -3.68 21.08 6.25
N GLU A 235 -3.53 20.00 5.50
CA GLU A 235 -2.85 18.76 5.91
C GLU A 235 -1.46 18.59 5.29
N ARG A 236 -1.03 19.52 4.45
CA ARG A 236 0.27 19.42 3.77
C ARG A 236 1.45 19.56 4.72
N PRO A 237 2.50 18.74 4.55
CA PRO A 237 3.77 18.95 5.23
C PRO A 237 4.36 20.32 4.85
N LYS A 238 5.00 20.99 5.81
CA LYS A 238 5.70 22.26 5.56
C LYS A 238 6.88 22.12 4.58
N SER A 239 7.45 20.94 4.48
CA SER A 239 8.45 20.59 3.47
C SER A 239 8.48 19.05 3.26
N PHE A 240 8.99 18.63 2.12
CA PHE A 240 9.07 17.22 1.72
C PHE A 240 10.45 16.59 1.98
N THR A 241 11.19 17.08 2.98
CA THR A 241 12.40 16.38 3.44
C THR A 241 12.05 15.18 4.30
N ALA A 242 12.86 14.11 4.26
CA ALA A 242 12.60 12.88 5.03
C ALA A 242 12.34 13.16 6.52
N LEU A 243 13.17 14.04 7.13
CA LEU A 243 13.03 14.42 8.55
C LEU A 243 11.69 15.11 8.84
N ARG A 244 11.25 16.01 7.95
CA ARG A 244 9.96 16.70 8.11
C ARG A 244 8.78 15.78 7.90
N LEU A 245 8.87 14.87 6.95
CA LEU A 245 7.85 13.85 6.73
C LEU A 245 7.74 12.91 7.93
N MET A 246 8.86 12.50 8.54
CA MET A 246 8.86 11.71 9.77
C MET A 246 8.22 12.44 10.96
N ALA A 247 8.46 13.74 11.11
CA ALA A 247 7.90 14.53 12.21
C ALA A 247 6.42 14.87 11.99
N HIS A 248 5.96 14.95 10.75
CA HIS A 248 4.65 15.47 10.36
C HIS A 248 3.45 14.81 11.07
N PRO A 249 3.37 13.47 11.25
CA PRO A 249 2.28 12.85 11.98
C PRO A 249 2.09 13.34 13.41
N PHE A 250 3.15 13.86 14.02
CA PHE A 250 3.19 14.27 15.43
C PHE A 250 3.08 15.79 15.62
N GLU A 251 3.26 16.58 14.57
CA GLU A 251 3.20 18.05 14.64
C GLU A 251 1.76 18.62 14.66
N ARG A 252 0.75 17.81 14.31
CA ARG A 252 -0.62 18.26 14.14
C ARG A 252 -1.55 17.83 15.27
N ARG A 253 -2.25 18.81 15.82
CA ARG A 253 -3.56 18.59 16.45
C ARG A 253 -4.60 18.56 15.31
N LEU A 254 -5.01 17.35 14.91
CA LEU A 254 -6.18 17.18 14.06
C LEU A 254 -7.43 17.31 14.89
#